data_6956ca7b88c027b8be426214ee00733f
#
_entry.id   6956ca7b88c027b8be426214ee00733f
#
_cell.length_a   1.000
_cell.length_b   1.000
_cell.length_c   1.000
_cell.angle_alpha   90.00
_cell.angle_beta   90.00
_cell.angle_gamma   90.00
#
_symmetry.space_group_name_H-M   'P 1'
#
loop_
_entity.id
_entity.type
_entity.pdbx_description
1 polymer ?
#
loop_
_entity_poly.entity_id
_entity_poly.type
_entity_poly.pdbx_seq_one_letter_code
_entity_poly.pdbx_strand_id
1 'polypeptide(L)'
;MQTLFTNATIVEASGRREGNVLVEDGVIRDVGAQARGADGRHVVDLRGRTLMPGLVDCHVHVVASMMNLRANAEQPDALAVLRSLPIMRGMLDRGFTTVRDVGGAPYALAQAIEQGLAAGPRLVVCGKALSKTGGHVDMRPRFDTRDPHRWEERFGAMGRVADGVDEVRRAARQELRQGAAFIKIMANGGVASPTDPIAWQGYSASEIQAAVEEAADAGTYVSAHLYTADAIRRAVASGVHSLEHCNIIDAPTARLAAEAGAVAVPTLVTYEALAQDGPRFGFPSDSIAKIEAVRASGLASLEIMRAARLTMAYGTDLLGETHVRQSEEFAIRARALPSAEILAAATTVAAELVGMAGKIGVIAPGALADLLVVDGDPLEDVAVLAFPDRNVRLVMARGEIHRSDL
;
A
#
# COMPACT_ATOMS: atom_id res chain seq x y z
N MET A 1 -25.86 -8.39 12.80
CA MET A 1 -25.37 -8.11 14.18
C MET A 1 -25.20 -6.59 14.34
N GLN A 2 -25.67 -5.98 15.48
CA GLN A 2 -25.52 -4.54 15.70
C GLN A 2 -24.46 -4.25 16.76
N THR A 3 -23.58 -3.28 16.49
CA THR A 3 -22.64 -2.70 17.45
C THR A 3 -22.86 -1.18 17.50
N LEU A 4 -23.04 -0.64 18.69
CA LEU A 4 -23.18 0.80 18.92
C LEU A 4 -21.97 1.31 19.70
N PHE A 5 -21.16 2.14 19.07
CA PHE A 5 -20.11 2.91 19.73
C PHE A 5 -20.73 4.19 20.30
N THR A 6 -20.54 4.42 21.59
CA THR A 6 -21.09 5.60 22.30
C THR A 6 -19.95 6.47 22.86
N ASN A 7 -20.25 7.75 23.09
CA ASN A 7 -19.30 8.70 23.65
C ASN A 7 -17.96 8.76 22.88
N ALA A 8 -18.03 8.77 21.54
CA ALA A 8 -16.86 8.81 20.67
C ALA A 8 -16.48 10.26 20.34
N THR A 9 -15.16 10.55 20.36
CA THR A 9 -14.61 11.65 19.58
C THR A 9 -14.27 11.10 18.19
N ILE A 10 -15.12 11.38 17.20
CA ILE A 10 -14.93 10.92 15.83
C ILE A 10 -13.91 11.83 15.16
N VAL A 11 -12.80 11.23 14.67
CA VAL A 11 -11.70 11.94 14.03
C VAL A 11 -11.53 11.45 12.59
N GLU A 12 -11.57 12.39 11.65
CA GLU A 12 -11.30 12.20 10.23
C GLU A 12 -10.32 13.26 9.74
N ALA A 13 -9.74 13.10 8.59
CA ALA A 13 -8.81 14.09 8.02
C ALA A 13 -9.45 15.48 7.84
N SER A 14 -10.77 15.54 7.67
CA SER A 14 -11.57 16.76 7.53
C SER A 14 -11.86 17.49 8.84
N GLY A 15 -11.62 16.85 9.99
CA GLY A 15 -11.89 17.43 11.30
C GLY A 15 -12.35 16.41 12.34
N ARG A 16 -12.87 16.95 13.46
CA ARG A 16 -13.38 16.14 14.57
C ARG A 16 -14.80 16.53 14.96
N ARG A 17 -15.57 15.58 15.47
CA ARG A 17 -16.92 15.77 16.03
C ARG A 17 -17.21 14.73 17.10
N GLU A 18 -18.07 15.08 18.05
CA GLU A 18 -18.58 14.13 19.05
C GLU A 18 -19.81 13.40 18.50
N GLY A 19 -19.99 12.13 18.89
CA GLY A 19 -21.18 11.38 18.50
C GLY A 19 -21.10 9.89 18.79
N ASN A 20 -22.19 9.21 18.45
CA ASN A 20 -22.30 7.76 18.46
C ASN A 20 -22.20 7.23 17.03
N VAL A 21 -21.79 5.98 16.85
CA VAL A 21 -21.75 5.30 15.56
C VAL A 21 -22.45 3.95 15.69
N LEU A 22 -23.51 3.76 14.90
CA LEU A 22 -24.21 2.48 14.79
C LEU A 22 -23.67 1.69 13.59
N VAL A 23 -23.18 0.50 13.85
CA VAL A 23 -22.79 -0.48 12.85
C VAL A 23 -23.81 -1.61 12.81
N GLU A 24 -24.24 -2.00 11.61
CA GLU A 24 -25.12 -3.14 11.38
C GLU A 24 -24.69 -3.88 10.12
N ASP A 25 -24.49 -5.18 10.25
CA ASP A 25 -24.14 -6.09 9.15
C ASP A 25 -22.98 -5.59 8.30
N GLY A 26 -21.91 -5.14 8.97
CA GLY A 26 -20.67 -4.68 8.32
C GLY A 26 -20.71 -3.27 7.74
N VAL A 27 -21.82 -2.52 7.94
CA VAL A 27 -22.03 -1.18 7.38
C VAL A 27 -22.34 -0.19 8.50
N ILE A 28 -21.83 1.05 8.39
CA ILE A 28 -22.22 2.16 9.26
C ILE A 28 -23.64 2.57 8.87
N ARG A 29 -24.57 2.46 9.80
CA ARG A 29 -26.00 2.78 9.58
C ARG A 29 -26.35 4.20 9.96
N ASP A 30 -25.79 4.68 11.09
CA ASP A 30 -26.11 6.00 11.62
C ASP A 30 -24.91 6.58 12.36
N VAL A 31 -24.77 7.91 12.32
CA VAL A 31 -23.69 8.66 12.96
C VAL A 31 -24.25 9.93 13.58
N GLY A 32 -24.00 10.17 14.85
CA GLY A 32 -24.38 11.40 15.55
C GLY A 32 -24.91 11.15 16.97
N ALA A 33 -25.25 12.21 17.69
CA ALA A 33 -25.68 12.13 19.08
C ALA A 33 -26.98 11.30 19.28
N GLN A 34 -27.80 11.18 18.25
CA GLN A 34 -29.05 10.43 18.27
C GLN A 34 -28.95 9.01 17.72
N ALA A 35 -27.78 8.60 17.25
CA ALA A 35 -27.59 7.25 16.72
C ALA A 35 -27.88 6.21 17.82
N ARG A 36 -28.78 5.28 17.53
CA ARG A 36 -29.27 4.24 18.47
C ARG A 36 -29.47 2.93 17.73
N GLY A 37 -29.17 1.83 18.38
CA GLY A 37 -29.48 0.49 17.88
C GLY A 37 -30.73 -0.11 18.49
N ALA A 38 -31.16 -1.24 17.96
CA ALA A 38 -32.27 -2.05 18.53
C ALA A 38 -31.87 -2.66 19.89
N ASP A 39 -32.87 -3.17 20.64
CA ASP A 39 -32.61 -3.91 21.86
C ASP A 39 -31.81 -5.16 21.59
N GLY A 40 -30.88 -5.49 22.51
CA GLY A 40 -29.96 -6.63 22.35
C GLY A 40 -28.69 -6.35 21.54
N ARG A 41 -28.42 -5.10 21.11
CA ARG A 41 -27.16 -4.68 20.47
C ARG A 41 -25.96 -4.79 21.41
N HIS A 42 -24.79 -4.98 20.82
CA HIS A 42 -23.52 -4.82 21.54
C HIS A 42 -23.19 -3.33 21.67
N VAL A 43 -22.97 -2.85 22.88
CA VAL A 43 -22.64 -1.44 23.17
C VAL A 43 -21.19 -1.35 23.61
N VAL A 44 -20.43 -0.45 22.97
CA VAL A 44 -19.03 -0.14 23.30
C VAL A 44 -18.95 1.32 23.69
N ASP A 45 -18.78 1.59 25.00
CA ASP A 45 -18.58 2.95 25.51
C ASP A 45 -17.12 3.38 25.37
N LEU A 46 -16.87 4.35 24.51
CA LEU A 46 -15.51 4.84 24.21
C LEU A 46 -14.99 5.86 25.21
N ARG A 47 -15.84 6.40 26.09
CA ARG A 47 -15.44 7.34 27.16
C ARG A 47 -14.61 8.52 26.64
N GLY A 48 -14.97 9.07 25.48
CA GLY A 48 -14.29 10.18 24.83
C GLY A 48 -13.05 9.79 24.03
N ARG A 49 -12.73 8.49 23.86
CA ARG A 49 -11.62 8.08 22.99
C ARG A 49 -11.90 8.39 21.53
N THR A 50 -10.81 8.49 20.77
CA THR A 50 -10.87 8.69 19.33
C THR A 50 -11.42 7.44 18.63
N LEU A 51 -12.47 7.66 17.81
CA LEU A 51 -12.96 6.71 16.81
C LEU A 51 -12.61 7.26 15.43
N MET A 52 -11.89 6.50 14.63
CA MET A 52 -11.47 6.92 13.31
C MET A 52 -11.68 5.82 12.28
N PRO A 53 -11.68 6.14 10.95
CA PRO A 53 -11.71 5.11 9.92
C PRO A 53 -10.50 4.17 10.00
N GLY A 54 -10.67 2.93 9.55
CA GLY A 54 -9.56 2.01 9.33
C GLY A 54 -8.54 2.57 8.34
N LEU A 55 -7.27 2.27 8.58
CA LEU A 55 -6.15 2.73 7.76
C LEU A 55 -6.04 1.94 6.47
N VAL A 56 -5.53 2.60 5.44
CA VAL A 56 -5.24 2.00 4.13
C VAL A 56 -3.76 2.19 3.80
N ASP A 57 -3.07 1.09 3.46
CA ASP A 57 -1.70 1.13 2.94
C ASP A 57 -1.72 0.78 1.45
N CYS A 58 -1.33 1.73 0.60
CA CYS A 58 -1.41 1.61 -0.85
C CYS A 58 -0.17 0.97 -1.50
N HIS A 59 0.81 0.52 -0.71
CA HIS A 59 2.00 -0.13 -1.25
C HIS A 59 2.54 -1.19 -0.28
N VAL A 60 2.05 -2.41 -0.44
CA VAL A 60 2.53 -3.56 0.34
C VAL A 60 2.86 -4.74 -0.58
N HIS A 61 3.54 -5.73 -0.01
CA HIS A 61 3.88 -7.01 -0.61
C HIS A 61 3.63 -8.14 0.39
N VAL A 62 2.37 -8.56 0.54
CA VAL A 62 1.98 -9.53 1.59
C VAL A 62 2.63 -10.91 1.42
N VAL A 63 3.09 -11.24 0.21
CA VAL A 63 3.79 -12.51 -0.07
C VAL A 63 5.31 -12.40 0.09
N ALA A 64 5.87 -11.20 0.27
CA ALA A 64 7.30 -11.00 0.49
C ALA A 64 7.67 -11.31 1.95
N SER A 65 7.68 -12.58 2.29
CA SER A 65 7.99 -13.07 3.64
C SER A 65 9.49 -13.13 3.96
N MET A 66 10.33 -12.84 2.99
CA MET A 66 11.79 -12.84 3.10
C MET A 66 12.38 -11.59 2.44
N MET A 67 13.42 -11.03 3.05
CA MET A 67 14.18 -9.90 2.47
C MET A 67 14.87 -10.27 1.15
N ASN A 68 15.35 -11.50 1.02
CA ASN A 68 15.88 -12.03 -0.22
C ASN A 68 14.72 -12.48 -1.12
N LEU A 69 14.31 -11.61 -2.04
CA LEU A 69 13.15 -11.85 -2.92
C LEU A 69 13.34 -13.04 -3.87
N ARG A 70 14.59 -13.38 -4.25
CA ARG A 70 14.84 -14.61 -4.99
C ARG A 70 14.56 -15.85 -4.15
N ALA A 71 15.11 -15.90 -2.93
CA ALA A 71 14.83 -17.01 -2.02
C ALA A 71 13.33 -17.09 -1.68
N ASN A 72 12.65 -15.93 -1.61
CA ASN A 72 11.20 -15.86 -1.44
C ASN A 72 10.45 -16.52 -2.61
N ALA A 73 10.87 -16.27 -3.85
CA ALA A 73 10.28 -16.92 -5.03
C ALA A 73 10.58 -18.43 -5.14
N GLU A 74 11.74 -18.88 -4.64
CA GLU A 74 12.18 -20.27 -4.73
C GLU A 74 11.58 -21.18 -3.61
N GLN A 75 10.97 -20.60 -2.55
CA GLN A 75 10.38 -21.40 -1.48
C GLN A 75 9.15 -22.20 -1.96
N PRO A 76 8.82 -23.33 -1.32
CA PRO A 76 7.60 -24.10 -1.63
C PRO A 76 6.34 -23.21 -1.47
N ASP A 77 5.40 -23.29 -2.43
CA ASP A 77 4.21 -22.43 -2.45
C ASP A 77 3.37 -22.53 -1.18
N ALA A 78 3.20 -23.75 -0.64
CA ALA A 78 2.49 -23.95 0.63
C ALA A 78 3.16 -23.18 1.79
N LEU A 79 4.50 -23.13 1.82
CA LEU A 79 5.23 -22.38 2.85
C LEU A 79 5.10 -20.88 2.63
N ALA A 80 5.14 -20.41 1.38
CA ALA A 80 4.95 -19.01 1.04
C ALA A 80 3.55 -18.52 1.46
N VAL A 81 2.49 -19.31 1.21
CA VAL A 81 1.13 -19.03 1.69
C VAL A 81 1.10 -18.94 3.22
N LEU A 82 1.61 -19.95 3.92
CA LEU A 82 1.59 -19.97 5.39
C LEU A 82 2.35 -18.78 6.00
N ARG A 83 3.45 -18.34 5.40
CA ARG A 83 4.22 -17.18 5.86
C ARG A 83 3.52 -15.85 5.59
N SER A 84 2.67 -15.75 4.56
CA SER A 84 1.90 -14.54 4.28
C SER A 84 0.80 -14.28 5.32
N LEU A 85 0.25 -15.34 5.95
CA LEU A 85 -0.85 -15.21 6.91
C LEU A 85 -0.50 -14.34 8.13
N PRO A 86 0.60 -14.57 8.87
CA PRO A 86 0.97 -13.70 9.99
C PRO A 86 1.33 -12.28 9.56
N ILE A 87 1.83 -12.06 8.33
CA ILE A 87 2.09 -10.72 7.77
C ILE A 87 0.76 -9.97 7.66
N MET A 88 -0.24 -10.55 6.99
CA MET A 88 -1.56 -9.96 6.82
C MET A 88 -2.27 -9.75 8.17
N ARG A 89 -2.18 -10.72 9.07
CA ARG A 89 -2.73 -10.58 10.41
C ARG A 89 -2.11 -9.40 11.16
N GLY A 90 -0.78 -9.26 11.12
CA GLY A 90 -0.07 -8.17 11.75
C GLY A 90 -0.41 -6.80 11.15
N MET A 91 -0.67 -6.69 9.83
CA MET A 91 -1.17 -5.45 9.22
C MET A 91 -2.52 -5.06 9.81
N LEU A 92 -3.45 -6.03 9.92
CA LEU A 92 -4.76 -5.80 10.51
C LEU A 92 -4.66 -5.41 12.00
N ASP A 93 -3.80 -6.09 12.77
CA ASP A 93 -3.58 -5.77 14.19
C ASP A 93 -3.04 -4.36 14.40
N ARG A 94 -2.30 -3.80 13.42
CA ARG A 94 -1.84 -2.40 13.42
C ARG A 94 -2.88 -1.40 12.92
N GLY A 95 -4.09 -1.85 12.55
CA GLY A 95 -5.20 -1.00 12.13
C GLY A 95 -5.31 -0.77 10.62
N PHE A 96 -4.48 -1.40 9.80
CA PHE A 96 -4.62 -1.37 8.34
C PHE A 96 -5.71 -2.35 7.92
N THR A 97 -6.92 -1.84 7.73
CA THR A 97 -8.12 -2.65 7.39
C THR A 97 -8.22 -2.94 5.89
N THR A 98 -7.54 -2.16 5.06
CA THR A 98 -7.39 -2.37 3.61
C THR A 98 -5.93 -2.16 3.21
N VAL A 99 -5.41 -2.99 2.31
CA VAL A 99 -4.08 -2.80 1.72
C VAL A 99 -4.09 -3.05 0.22
N ARG A 100 -3.26 -2.31 -0.53
CA ARG A 100 -3.02 -2.50 -1.95
C ARG A 100 -1.69 -3.21 -2.14
N ASP A 101 -1.76 -4.50 -2.52
CA ASP A 101 -0.56 -5.29 -2.86
C ASP A 101 -0.13 -4.97 -4.30
N VAL A 102 1.06 -4.42 -4.44
CA VAL A 102 1.60 -3.94 -5.72
C VAL A 102 2.58 -4.93 -6.36
N GLY A 103 2.51 -6.18 -5.97
CA GLY A 103 3.26 -7.26 -6.61
C GLY A 103 3.34 -8.52 -5.78
N GLY A 104 2.88 -9.61 -6.37
CA GLY A 104 3.01 -10.97 -5.87
C GLY A 104 1.70 -11.62 -5.40
N ALA A 105 0.86 -10.90 -4.69
CA ALA A 105 -0.37 -11.48 -4.13
C ALA A 105 -1.38 -11.85 -5.24
N PRO A 106 -1.78 -13.13 -5.36
CA PRO A 106 -2.84 -13.53 -6.27
C PRO A 106 -4.21 -13.16 -5.70
N TYR A 107 -5.21 -12.98 -6.57
CA TYR A 107 -6.60 -12.71 -6.19
C TYR A 107 -7.19 -13.80 -5.23
N ALA A 108 -6.70 -15.02 -5.31
CA ALA A 108 -7.10 -16.11 -4.41
C ALA A 108 -6.87 -15.78 -2.93
N LEU A 109 -5.84 -14.99 -2.58
CA LEU A 109 -5.66 -14.50 -1.20
C LEU A 109 -6.75 -13.51 -0.80
N ALA A 110 -7.14 -12.58 -1.69
CA ALA A 110 -8.23 -11.65 -1.45
C ALA A 110 -9.53 -12.43 -1.19
N GLN A 111 -9.84 -13.42 -2.05
CA GLN A 111 -10.99 -14.30 -1.86
C GLN A 111 -10.95 -15.08 -0.53
N ALA A 112 -9.77 -15.59 -0.14
CA ALA A 112 -9.63 -16.34 1.12
C ALA A 112 -9.96 -15.45 2.33
N ILE A 113 -9.57 -14.18 2.31
CA ILE A 113 -9.91 -13.21 3.37
C ILE A 113 -11.40 -12.87 3.33
N GLU A 114 -11.98 -12.64 2.16
CA GLU A 114 -13.42 -12.36 2.00
C GLU A 114 -14.30 -13.52 2.48
N GLN A 115 -13.86 -14.74 2.28
CA GLN A 115 -14.54 -15.97 2.73
C GLN A 115 -14.26 -16.30 4.19
N GLY A 116 -13.46 -15.52 4.92
CA GLY A 116 -13.10 -15.78 6.31
C GLY A 116 -12.16 -16.97 6.52
N LEU A 117 -11.52 -17.49 5.46
CA LEU A 117 -10.54 -18.60 5.55
C LEU A 117 -9.20 -18.14 6.13
N ALA A 118 -8.91 -16.83 6.05
CA ALA A 118 -7.71 -16.23 6.61
C ALA A 118 -8.06 -14.86 7.22
N ALA A 119 -7.43 -14.55 8.36
CA ALA A 119 -7.52 -13.23 8.96
C ALA A 119 -6.54 -12.26 8.28
N GLY A 120 -7.02 -11.11 7.86
CA GLY A 120 -6.21 -10.07 7.22
C GLY A 120 -7.02 -8.87 6.75
N PRO A 121 -6.35 -7.81 6.27
CA PRO A 121 -7.01 -6.65 5.68
C PRO A 121 -7.69 -7.03 4.37
N ARG A 122 -8.61 -6.21 3.88
CA ARG A 122 -9.10 -6.28 2.50
C ARG A 122 -7.91 -6.10 1.57
N LEU A 123 -7.72 -7.04 0.62
CA LEU A 123 -6.64 -6.98 -0.36
C LEU A 123 -7.14 -6.44 -1.69
N VAL A 124 -6.48 -5.38 -2.18
CA VAL A 124 -6.57 -4.90 -3.56
C VAL A 124 -5.28 -5.29 -4.26
N VAL A 125 -5.34 -6.20 -5.22
CA VAL A 125 -4.15 -6.87 -5.77
C VAL A 125 -3.94 -6.54 -7.24
N CYS A 126 -2.67 -6.50 -7.67
CA CYS A 126 -2.29 -6.40 -9.10
C CYS A 126 -1.85 -7.76 -9.70
N GLY A 127 -1.75 -8.81 -8.88
CA GLY A 127 -1.10 -10.04 -9.30
C GLY A 127 0.42 -9.87 -9.42
N LYS A 128 1.01 -10.26 -10.53
CA LYS A 128 2.46 -10.12 -10.77
C LYS A 128 2.78 -8.75 -11.38
N ALA A 129 3.75 -8.05 -10.80
CA ALA A 129 4.28 -6.83 -11.39
C ALA A 129 5.02 -7.13 -12.70
N LEU A 130 4.80 -6.34 -13.75
CA LEU A 130 5.41 -6.56 -15.05
C LEU A 130 6.76 -5.84 -15.15
N SER A 131 7.78 -6.53 -15.64
CA SER A 131 9.12 -6.00 -15.85
C SER A 131 9.75 -6.50 -17.13
N LYS A 132 10.75 -5.80 -17.62
CA LYS A 132 11.58 -6.28 -18.74
C LYS A 132 12.70 -7.19 -18.24
N THR A 133 13.31 -7.95 -19.14
CA THR A 133 14.56 -8.70 -18.88
C THR A 133 15.62 -7.77 -18.28
N GLY A 134 16.20 -8.18 -17.16
CA GLY A 134 17.21 -7.43 -16.40
C GLY A 134 16.68 -6.15 -15.73
N GLY A 135 15.36 -5.97 -15.66
CA GLY A 135 14.70 -4.89 -14.94
C GLY A 135 14.40 -5.25 -13.49
N HIS A 136 13.74 -4.31 -12.78
CA HIS A 136 13.34 -4.54 -11.39
C HIS A 136 12.36 -5.72 -11.32
N VAL A 137 12.51 -6.61 -10.34
CA VAL A 137 11.90 -7.94 -10.16
C VAL A 137 12.42 -9.08 -11.06
N ASP A 138 13.31 -8.84 -12.01
CA ASP A 138 14.11 -9.93 -12.56
C ASP A 138 15.24 -10.27 -11.57
N MET A 139 14.97 -11.21 -10.69
CA MET A 139 15.87 -11.55 -9.58
C MET A 139 17.01 -12.48 -9.98
N ARG A 140 17.20 -12.73 -11.27
CA ARG A 140 18.31 -13.54 -11.77
C ARG A 140 19.64 -12.80 -11.59
N PRO A 141 20.67 -13.42 -10.99
CA PRO A 141 22.02 -12.85 -10.99
C PRO A 141 22.58 -12.79 -12.42
N ARG A 142 23.58 -11.94 -12.63
CA ARG A 142 24.17 -11.60 -13.93
C ARG A 142 24.46 -12.79 -14.85
N PHE A 143 24.86 -13.92 -14.30
CA PHE A 143 25.26 -15.11 -15.06
C PHE A 143 24.20 -16.22 -15.07
N ASP A 144 22.99 -15.95 -14.57
CA ASP A 144 21.88 -16.88 -14.62
C ASP A 144 21.10 -16.71 -15.92
N THR A 145 21.26 -17.63 -16.83
CA THR A 145 20.64 -17.63 -18.16
C THR A 145 19.37 -18.50 -18.22
N ARG A 146 18.91 -19.00 -17.07
CA ARG A 146 17.69 -19.82 -17.02
C ARG A 146 16.46 -18.98 -17.36
N ASP A 147 15.44 -19.65 -17.90
CA ASP A 147 14.16 -19.03 -18.22
C ASP A 147 13.49 -18.45 -16.95
N PRO A 148 13.17 -17.13 -16.92
CA PRO A 148 12.53 -16.49 -15.78
C PRO A 148 11.15 -17.08 -15.48
N HIS A 149 10.40 -17.58 -16.47
CA HIS A 149 9.06 -18.13 -16.30
C HIS A 149 8.99 -19.27 -15.29
N ARG A 150 10.06 -19.96 -15.02
CA ARG A 150 10.11 -21.02 -13.99
C ARG A 150 9.83 -20.51 -12.57
N TRP A 151 10.08 -19.25 -12.29
CA TRP A 151 9.85 -18.65 -10.97
C TRP A 151 8.62 -17.77 -10.92
N GLU A 152 8.27 -17.16 -12.04
CA GLU A 152 7.17 -16.20 -12.14
C GLU A 152 5.82 -16.82 -11.77
N GLU A 153 5.62 -18.10 -12.04
CA GLU A 153 4.42 -18.84 -11.67
C GLU A 153 4.35 -19.20 -10.18
N ARG A 154 5.48 -19.11 -9.46
CA ARG A 154 5.52 -19.46 -8.04
C ARG A 154 4.77 -18.44 -7.21
N PHE A 155 4.14 -18.91 -6.13
CA PHE A 155 3.39 -18.03 -5.22
C PHE A 155 4.24 -16.92 -4.63
N GLY A 156 5.49 -17.21 -4.23
CA GLY A 156 6.40 -16.22 -3.64
C GLY A 156 7.06 -15.25 -4.62
N ALA A 157 6.82 -15.37 -5.94
CA ALA A 157 7.37 -14.44 -6.93
C ALA A 157 6.60 -13.12 -6.93
N MET A 158 7.32 -12.00 -6.96
CA MET A 158 6.73 -10.66 -6.91
C MET A 158 6.25 -10.16 -8.28
N GLY A 159 6.88 -10.62 -9.34
CA GLY A 159 6.59 -10.15 -10.68
C GLY A 159 6.93 -11.16 -11.75
N ARG A 160 6.79 -10.73 -12.99
CA ARG A 160 7.07 -11.51 -14.20
C ARG A 160 7.77 -10.67 -15.25
N VAL A 161 8.59 -11.32 -16.10
CA VAL A 161 9.25 -10.68 -17.23
C VAL A 161 8.34 -10.73 -18.46
N ALA A 162 8.22 -9.60 -19.15
CA ALA A 162 7.50 -9.46 -20.41
C ALA A 162 8.22 -8.40 -21.26
N ASP A 163 8.81 -8.79 -22.38
CA ASP A 163 9.57 -7.92 -23.26
C ASP A 163 8.80 -7.57 -24.52
N GLY A 164 8.78 -6.29 -24.85
CA GLY A 164 8.09 -5.76 -26.02
C GLY A 164 6.58 -5.61 -25.83
N VAL A 165 5.97 -4.82 -26.72
CA VAL A 165 4.56 -4.42 -26.67
C VAL A 165 3.61 -5.61 -26.57
N ASP A 166 3.81 -6.64 -27.39
CA ASP A 166 2.89 -7.78 -27.48
C ASP A 166 2.91 -8.64 -26.21
N GLU A 167 4.10 -8.83 -25.60
CA GLU A 167 4.21 -9.59 -24.36
C GLU A 167 3.66 -8.82 -23.16
N VAL A 168 3.90 -7.50 -23.11
CA VAL A 168 3.33 -6.64 -22.07
C VAL A 168 1.80 -6.66 -22.14
N ARG A 169 1.20 -6.55 -23.33
CA ARG A 169 -0.26 -6.68 -23.52
C ARG A 169 -0.78 -8.02 -23.04
N ARG A 170 -0.14 -9.09 -23.47
CA ARG A 170 -0.54 -10.45 -23.07
C ARG A 170 -0.46 -10.63 -21.55
N ALA A 171 0.63 -10.14 -20.93
CA ALA A 171 0.83 -10.23 -19.49
C ALA A 171 -0.22 -9.41 -18.73
N ALA A 172 -0.48 -8.16 -19.13
CA ALA A 172 -1.50 -7.30 -18.53
C ALA A 172 -2.90 -7.95 -18.60
N ARG A 173 -3.29 -8.47 -19.75
CA ARG A 173 -4.56 -9.19 -19.93
C ARG A 173 -4.65 -10.43 -19.05
N GLN A 174 -3.55 -11.13 -18.85
CA GLN A 174 -3.52 -12.32 -18.00
C GLN A 174 -3.70 -11.97 -16.52
N GLU A 175 -3.04 -10.92 -16.01
CA GLU A 175 -3.25 -10.46 -14.63
C GLU A 175 -4.70 -9.97 -14.42
N LEU A 176 -5.24 -9.16 -15.34
CA LEU A 176 -6.64 -8.72 -15.29
C LEU A 176 -7.63 -9.91 -15.30
N ARG A 177 -7.41 -10.90 -16.18
CA ARG A 177 -8.22 -12.13 -16.23
C ARG A 177 -8.17 -12.92 -14.91
N GLN A 178 -7.05 -12.86 -14.19
CA GLN A 178 -6.86 -13.52 -12.90
C GLN A 178 -7.42 -12.72 -11.72
N GLY A 179 -8.03 -11.55 -11.96
CA GLY A 179 -8.69 -10.74 -10.94
C GLY A 179 -7.85 -9.57 -10.42
N ALA A 180 -6.79 -9.17 -11.12
CA ALA A 180 -6.06 -7.96 -10.77
C ALA A 180 -6.99 -6.74 -10.84
N ALA A 181 -6.94 -5.89 -9.82
CA ALA A 181 -7.70 -4.65 -9.73
C ALA A 181 -7.03 -3.49 -10.49
N PHE A 182 -5.74 -3.60 -10.76
CA PHE A 182 -4.92 -2.64 -11.51
C PHE A 182 -3.67 -3.34 -12.05
N ILE A 183 -2.93 -2.69 -12.95
CA ILE A 183 -1.66 -3.23 -13.47
C ILE A 183 -0.48 -2.54 -12.79
N LYS A 184 0.51 -3.32 -12.34
CA LYS A 184 1.79 -2.80 -11.85
C LYS A 184 2.89 -3.05 -12.85
N ILE A 185 3.69 -2.03 -13.13
CA ILE A 185 4.89 -2.10 -13.98
C ILE A 185 6.14 -1.61 -13.26
N MET A 186 7.31 -2.06 -13.72
CA MET A 186 8.61 -1.56 -13.28
C MET A 186 9.17 -0.61 -14.34
N ALA A 187 9.00 0.71 -14.11
CA ALA A 187 9.38 1.74 -15.08
C ALA A 187 10.75 2.38 -14.80
N ASN A 188 11.42 1.99 -13.71
CA ASN A 188 12.75 2.45 -13.32
C ASN A 188 13.57 1.29 -12.74
N GLY A 189 14.88 1.44 -12.64
CA GLY A 189 15.74 0.54 -11.87
C GLY A 189 15.47 0.64 -10.38
N GLY A 190 15.85 -0.40 -9.61
CA GLY A 190 15.50 -0.52 -8.20
C GLY A 190 16.66 -0.82 -7.26
N VAL A 191 16.37 -0.73 -5.94
CA VAL A 191 17.37 -1.01 -4.89
C VAL A 191 17.50 -2.50 -4.59
N ALA A 192 16.41 -3.27 -4.71
CA ALA A 192 16.36 -4.67 -4.28
C ALA A 192 16.83 -5.69 -5.33
N SER A 193 16.91 -5.30 -6.60
CA SER A 193 17.33 -6.18 -7.70
C SER A 193 18.82 -6.08 -7.99
N PRO A 194 19.46 -7.20 -8.46
CA PRO A 194 20.92 -7.29 -8.52
C PRO A 194 21.54 -6.58 -9.72
N THR A 195 20.80 -6.30 -10.79
CA THR A 195 21.37 -5.96 -12.09
C THR A 195 20.94 -4.62 -12.67
N ASP A 196 19.94 -3.94 -12.09
CA ASP A 196 19.36 -2.70 -12.58
C ASP A 196 19.75 -1.48 -11.73
N PRO A 197 20.69 -0.64 -12.18
CA PRO A 197 21.00 0.62 -11.52
C PRO A 197 19.77 1.54 -11.46
N ILE A 198 19.62 2.35 -10.39
CA ILE A 198 18.52 3.31 -10.20
C ILE A 198 18.36 4.26 -11.40
N ALA A 199 19.45 4.65 -12.05
CA ALA A 199 19.41 5.54 -13.21
C ALA A 199 18.83 4.88 -14.48
N TRP A 200 18.70 3.57 -14.51
CA TRP A 200 18.15 2.88 -15.69
C TRP A 200 16.65 3.08 -15.80
N GLN A 201 16.22 3.34 -17.01
CA GLN A 201 14.79 3.29 -17.37
C GLN A 201 14.35 1.83 -17.41
N GLY A 202 13.15 1.56 -16.91
CA GLY A 202 12.50 0.28 -17.04
C GLY A 202 11.96 0.08 -18.46
N TYR A 203 10.65 -0.04 -18.61
CA TYR A 203 10.01 -0.14 -19.92
C TYR A 203 10.22 1.08 -20.80
N SER A 204 10.22 0.88 -22.13
CA SER A 204 10.08 1.94 -23.13
C SER A 204 8.71 2.61 -23.05
N ALA A 205 8.56 3.79 -23.66
CA ALA A 205 7.26 4.48 -23.68
C ALA A 205 6.16 3.62 -24.35
N SER A 206 6.48 2.89 -25.43
CA SER A 206 5.52 2.02 -26.12
C SER A 206 5.07 0.82 -25.28
N GLU A 207 5.96 0.24 -24.48
CA GLU A 207 5.60 -0.84 -23.56
C GLU A 207 4.73 -0.33 -22.40
N ILE A 208 5.04 0.85 -21.85
CA ILE A 208 4.21 1.51 -20.82
C ILE A 208 2.81 1.80 -21.40
N GLN A 209 2.73 2.39 -22.58
CA GLN A 209 1.46 2.68 -23.25
C GLN A 209 0.63 1.42 -23.50
N ALA A 210 1.28 0.30 -23.88
CA ALA A 210 0.60 -0.98 -24.04
C ALA A 210 -0.08 -1.44 -22.74
N ALA A 211 0.59 -1.32 -21.59
CA ALA A 211 0.00 -1.64 -20.30
C ALA A 211 -1.14 -0.66 -19.92
N VAL A 212 -0.97 0.63 -20.22
CA VAL A 212 -1.97 1.68 -19.95
C VAL A 212 -3.24 1.47 -20.77
N GLU A 213 -3.12 1.15 -22.05
CA GLU A 213 -4.27 0.85 -22.91
C GLU A 213 -5.06 -0.36 -22.40
N GLU A 214 -4.39 -1.45 -22.02
CA GLU A 214 -5.05 -2.64 -21.48
C GLU A 214 -5.76 -2.37 -20.14
N ALA A 215 -5.14 -1.56 -19.27
CA ALA A 215 -5.75 -1.15 -18.02
C ALA A 215 -6.98 -0.26 -18.26
N ALA A 216 -6.88 0.71 -19.18
CA ALA A 216 -7.97 1.62 -19.52
C ALA A 216 -9.17 0.86 -20.12
N ASP A 217 -8.93 -0.09 -21.04
CA ASP A 217 -9.96 -0.94 -21.63
C ASP A 217 -10.69 -1.80 -20.58
N ALA A 218 -9.99 -2.13 -19.47
CA ALA A 218 -10.57 -2.83 -18.33
C ALA A 218 -11.20 -1.89 -17.28
N GLY A 219 -11.20 -0.58 -17.50
CA GLY A 219 -11.75 0.41 -16.56
C GLY A 219 -10.90 0.62 -15.31
N THR A 220 -9.58 0.38 -15.41
CA THR A 220 -8.64 0.55 -14.30
C THR A 220 -7.39 1.34 -14.71
N TYR A 221 -6.33 1.30 -13.93
CA TYR A 221 -5.13 2.12 -14.10
C TYR A 221 -3.83 1.33 -14.00
N VAL A 222 -2.73 1.99 -14.40
CA VAL A 222 -1.37 1.48 -14.21
C VAL A 222 -0.69 2.18 -13.04
N SER A 223 -0.06 1.40 -12.18
CA SER A 223 0.88 1.79 -11.12
C SER A 223 2.31 1.50 -11.58
N ALA A 224 3.26 2.39 -11.32
CA ALA A 224 4.65 2.21 -11.75
C ALA A 224 5.66 2.44 -10.61
N HIS A 225 6.65 1.54 -10.50
CA HIS A 225 7.84 1.73 -9.68
C HIS A 225 8.75 2.79 -10.31
N LEU A 226 9.08 3.84 -9.58
CA LEU A 226 9.74 5.05 -10.08
C LEU A 226 10.58 5.73 -9.01
N TYR A 227 11.82 6.12 -9.33
CA TYR A 227 12.65 6.95 -8.46
C TYR A 227 12.98 8.30 -9.09
N THR A 228 13.45 8.29 -10.34
CA THR A 228 14.08 9.46 -10.97
C THR A 228 13.06 10.33 -11.70
N ALA A 229 13.32 11.64 -11.74
CA ALA A 229 12.47 12.58 -12.46
C ALA A 229 12.27 12.21 -13.94
N ASP A 230 13.30 11.67 -14.62
CA ASP A 230 13.20 11.25 -16.02
C ASP A 230 12.26 10.06 -16.20
N ALA A 231 12.32 9.07 -15.29
CA ALA A 231 11.42 7.92 -15.33
C ALA A 231 9.98 8.33 -15.02
N ILE A 232 9.79 9.23 -14.05
CA ILE A 232 8.48 9.77 -13.69
C ILE A 232 7.88 10.53 -14.86
N ARG A 233 8.63 11.44 -15.53
CA ARG A 233 8.15 12.16 -16.71
C ARG A 233 7.71 11.23 -17.82
N ARG A 234 8.49 10.17 -18.12
CA ARG A 234 8.13 9.16 -19.12
C ARG A 234 6.84 8.43 -18.75
N ALA A 235 6.72 7.99 -17.49
CA ALA A 235 5.55 7.27 -17.01
C ALA A 235 4.29 8.13 -17.08
N VAL A 236 4.33 9.38 -16.60
CA VAL A 236 3.23 10.33 -16.65
C VAL A 236 2.83 10.64 -18.10
N ALA A 237 3.80 10.92 -18.99
CA ALA A 237 3.54 11.16 -20.40
C ALA A 237 2.94 9.94 -21.13
N SER A 238 3.13 8.74 -20.60
CA SER A 238 2.55 7.51 -21.11
C SER A 238 1.20 7.14 -20.49
N GLY A 239 0.67 7.94 -19.54
CA GLY A 239 -0.65 7.73 -18.94
C GLY A 239 -0.66 6.92 -17.63
N VAL A 240 0.49 6.73 -16.98
CA VAL A 240 0.54 6.07 -15.65
C VAL A 240 -0.13 6.97 -14.61
N HIS A 241 -1.03 6.38 -13.81
CA HIS A 241 -1.80 7.11 -12.81
C HIS A 241 -1.17 7.06 -11.40
N SER A 242 -0.65 5.91 -10.96
CA SER A 242 -0.08 5.76 -9.61
C SER A 242 1.44 5.66 -9.69
N LEU A 243 2.12 6.59 -9.00
CA LEU A 243 3.58 6.78 -9.04
C LEU A 243 4.17 6.32 -7.70
N GLU A 244 4.81 5.17 -7.68
CA GLU A 244 5.35 4.58 -6.47
C GLU A 244 6.73 5.17 -6.14
N HIS A 245 6.98 5.42 -4.85
CA HIS A 245 8.22 5.94 -4.26
C HIS A 245 8.51 7.42 -4.58
N CYS A 246 8.91 7.75 -5.80
CA CYS A 246 9.22 9.11 -6.26
C CYS A 246 10.32 9.84 -5.47
N ASN A 247 11.24 9.14 -4.81
CA ASN A 247 12.21 9.73 -3.88
C ASN A 247 13.14 10.78 -4.51
N ILE A 248 13.41 10.67 -5.83
CA ILE A 248 14.33 11.56 -6.56
C ILE A 248 13.54 12.41 -7.58
N ILE A 249 12.34 12.85 -7.20
CA ILE A 249 11.50 13.72 -7.99
C ILE A 249 12.02 15.16 -7.91
N ASP A 250 11.95 15.91 -9.02
CA ASP A 250 12.20 17.35 -9.04
C ASP A 250 10.89 18.17 -9.11
N ALA A 251 10.95 19.45 -8.80
CA ALA A 251 9.78 20.33 -8.76
C ALA A 251 9.04 20.46 -10.12
N PRO A 252 9.71 20.55 -11.29
CA PRO A 252 9.02 20.53 -12.58
C PRO A 252 8.25 19.25 -12.82
N THR A 253 8.85 18.10 -12.48
CA THR A 253 8.22 16.78 -12.64
C THR A 253 7.04 16.58 -11.69
N ALA A 254 7.15 17.06 -10.45
CA ALA A 254 6.04 17.01 -9.50
C ALA A 254 4.83 17.85 -9.98
N ARG A 255 5.06 19.02 -10.58
CA ARG A 255 3.99 19.82 -11.21
C ARG A 255 3.35 19.10 -12.39
N LEU A 256 4.17 18.55 -13.28
CA LEU A 256 3.67 17.75 -14.42
C LEU A 256 2.78 16.58 -13.95
N ALA A 257 3.20 15.86 -12.92
CA ALA A 257 2.43 14.75 -12.35
C ALA A 257 1.11 15.22 -11.71
N ALA A 258 1.13 16.36 -10.99
CA ALA A 258 -0.06 16.96 -10.40
C ALA A 258 -1.05 17.42 -11.48
N GLU A 259 -0.58 18.08 -12.54
CA GLU A 259 -1.40 18.54 -13.68
C GLU A 259 -2.03 17.36 -14.45
N ALA A 260 -1.34 16.21 -14.50
CA ALA A 260 -1.84 14.98 -15.09
C ALA A 260 -2.85 14.24 -14.19
N GLY A 261 -3.09 14.70 -12.95
CA GLY A 261 -3.97 14.02 -11.99
C GLY A 261 -3.40 12.71 -11.46
N ALA A 262 -2.08 12.54 -11.51
CA ALA A 262 -1.43 11.35 -10.96
C ALA A 262 -1.41 11.37 -9.42
N VAL A 263 -1.32 10.19 -8.82
CA VAL A 263 -1.21 10.02 -7.36
C VAL A 263 0.16 9.42 -7.03
N ALA A 264 0.93 10.08 -6.19
CA ALA A 264 2.20 9.55 -5.68
C ALA A 264 1.94 8.66 -4.45
N VAL A 265 2.73 7.61 -4.31
CA VAL A 265 2.70 6.72 -3.12
C VAL A 265 4.12 6.61 -2.56
N PRO A 266 4.59 7.62 -1.81
CA PRO A 266 5.88 7.57 -1.13
C PRO A 266 5.94 6.43 -0.12
N THR A 267 7.14 5.81 0.04
CA THR A 267 7.37 4.66 0.91
C THR A 267 8.70 4.82 1.65
N LEU A 268 8.78 5.80 2.56
CA LEU A 268 10.06 6.18 3.16
C LEU A 268 10.57 5.16 4.16
N VAL A 269 9.66 4.51 4.89
CA VAL A 269 9.99 3.57 5.96
C VAL A 269 10.80 2.37 5.45
N THR A 270 10.58 1.92 4.21
CA THR A 270 11.35 0.79 3.66
C THR A 270 12.83 1.12 3.57
N TYR A 271 13.20 2.33 3.14
CA TYR A 271 14.61 2.74 3.03
C TYR A 271 15.26 2.93 4.40
N GLU A 272 14.52 3.41 5.40
CA GLU A 272 15.01 3.45 6.78
C GLU A 272 15.23 2.03 7.32
N ALA A 273 14.30 1.12 7.08
CA ALA A 273 14.41 -0.27 7.48
C ALA A 273 15.60 -0.97 6.80
N LEU A 274 15.74 -0.81 5.48
CA LEU A 274 16.82 -1.41 4.71
C LEU A 274 18.20 -0.85 5.09
N ALA A 275 18.31 0.45 5.36
CA ALA A 275 19.55 1.08 5.81
C ALA A 275 19.98 0.55 7.20
N GLN A 276 19.03 0.35 8.12
CA GLN A 276 19.31 -0.14 9.46
C GLN A 276 19.60 -1.65 9.50
N ASP A 277 18.80 -2.43 8.80
CA ASP A 277 18.79 -3.88 8.87
C ASP A 277 19.50 -4.57 7.69
N GLY A 278 19.73 -3.86 6.57
CA GLY A 278 20.35 -4.40 5.35
C GLY A 278 21.67 -5.14 5.59
N PRO A 279 22.63 -4.60 6.37
CA PRO A 279 23.86 -5.31 6.70
C PRO A 279 23.62 -6.64 7.44
N ARG A 280 22.61 -6.70 8.29
CA ARG A 280 22.21 -7.92 9.02
C ARG A 280 21.67 -9.00 8.09
N PHE A 281 20.98 -8.59 7.02
CA PHE A 281 20.38 -9.51 6.04
C PHE A 281 21.31 -9.84 4.87
N GLY A 282 22.59 -9.39 4.92
CA GLY A 282 23.60 -9.71 3.93
C GLY A 282 23.36 -9.06 2.56
N PHE A 283 22.74 -7.87 2.54
CA PHE A 283 22.63 -7.09 1.30
C PHE A 283 24.01 -6.76 0.75
N PRO A 284 24.22 -6.86 -0.58
CA PRO A 284 25.48 -6.45 -1.20
C PRO A 284 25.78 -4.97 -0.97
N SER A 285 27.07 -4.60 -0.89
CA SER A 285 27.50 -3.21 -0.68
C SER A 285 26.92 -2.23 -1.71
N ASP A 286 26.81 -2.65 -2.96
CA ASP A 286 26.21 -1.83 -4.03
C ASP A 286 24.72 -1.55 -3.79
N SER A 287 24.00 -2.49 -3.22
CA SER A 287 22.60 -2.31 -2.83
C SER A 287 22.48 -1.34 -1.65
N ILE A 288 23.37 -1.41 -0.67
CA ILE A 288 23.41 -0.46 0.46
C ILE A 288 23.65 0.97 -0.05
N ALA A 289 24.58 1.16 -0.99
CA ALA A 289 24.84 2.47 -1.58
C ALA A 289 23.61 3.03 -2.33
N LYS A 290 22.85 2.18 -3.05
CA LYS A 290 21.62 2.57 -3.71
C LYS A 290 20.54 2.99 -2.67
N ILE A 291 20.41 2.26 -1.56
CA ILE A 291 19.45 2.56 -0.48
C ILE A 291 19.75 3.94 0.10
N GLU A 292 21.00 4.23 0.45
CA GLU A 292 21.38 5.52 1.04
C GLU A 292 21.06 6.70 0.12
N ALA A 293 21.32 6.57 -1.19
CA ALA A 293 21.01 7.62 -2.17
C ALA A 293 19.51 7.92 -2.26
N VAL A 294 18.66 6.88 -2.22
CA VAL A 294 17.20 7.03 -2.26
C VAL A 294 16.66 7.57 -0.93
N ARG A 295 17.16 7.05 0.20
CA ARG A 295 16.76 7.46 1.55
C ARG A 295 17.05 8.93 1.81
N ALA A 296 18.24 9.40 1.42
CA ALA A 296 18.67 10.79 1.63
C ALA A 296 17.72 11.82 0.99
N SER A 297 17.07 11.46 -0.12
CA SER A 297 16.14 12.35 -0.84
C SER A 297 14.70 12.26 -0.35
N GLY A 298 14.36 11.28 0.50
CA GLY A 298 12.97 10.93 0.83
C GLY A 298 12.15 12.07 1.44
N LEU A 299 12.64 12.73 2.49
CA LEU A 299 11.89 13.84 3.12
C LEU A 299 11.75 15.04 2.19
N ALA A 300 12.82 15.40 1.47
CA ALA A 300 12.76 16.48 0.49
C ALA A 300 11.76 16.21 -0.63
N SER A 301 11.61 14.95 -1.05
CA SER A 301 10.62 14.59 -2.07
C SER A 301 9.19 14.84 -1.61
N LEU A 302 8.86 14.61 -0.33
CA LEU A 302 7.54 14.93 0.24
C LEU A 302 7.24 16.44 0.17
N GLU A 303 8.22 17.28 0.53
CA GLU A 303 8.08 18.73 0.46
C GLU A 303 7.90 19.23 -0.98
N ILE A 304 8.67 18.67 -1.94
CA ILE A 304 8.55 18.97 -3.37
C ILE A 304 7.16 18.59 -3.89
N MET A 305 6.68 17.39 -3.61
CA MET A 305 5.36 16.92 -4.03
C MET A 305 4.24 17.75 -3.41
N ARG A 306 4.33 18.07 -2.11
CA ARG A 306 3.39 18.95 -1.41
C ARG A 306 3.33 20.34 -2.03
N ALA A 307 4.49 20.97 -2.28
CA ALA A 307 4.58 22.29 -2.91
C ALA A 307 3.97 22.30 -4.33
N ALA A 308 4.07 21.22 -5.07
CA ALA A 308 3.45 21.02 -6.37
C ALA A 308 1.95 20.65 -6.28
N ARG A 309 1.39 20.45 -5.09
CA ARG A 309 0.03 19.92 -4.87
C ARG A 309 -0.21 18.55 -5.54
N LEU A 310 0.84 17.75 -5.67
CA LEU A 310 0.69 16.38 -6.12
C LEU A 310 0.01 15.57 -5.01
N THR A 311 -1.08 14.92 -5.33
CA THR A 311 -1.82 14.06 -4.41
C THR A 311 -0.93 12.91 -3.94
N MET A 312 -0.87 12.67 -2.62
CA MET A 312 -0.06 11.62 -2.02
C MET A 312 -0.93 10.65 -1.22
N ALA A 313 -0.84 9.35 -1.52
CA ALA A 313 -1.39 8.28 -0.70
C ALA A 313 -0.32 7.70 0.24
N TYR A 314 -0.76 6.96 1.26
CA TYR A 314 0.12 6.27 2.20
C TYR A 314 0.61 4.95 1.62
N GLY A 315 1.90 4.63 1.76
CA GLY A 315 2.50 3.38 1.35
C GLY A 315 3.77 3.06 2.15
N THR A 316 4.12 1.77 2.28
CA THR A 316 5.25 1.34 3.12
C THR A 316 6.32 0.50 2.42
N ASP A 317 5.97 -0.38 1.48
CA ASP A 317 6.90 -1.21 0.69
C ASP A 317 7.85 -2.07 1.54
N LEU A 318 7.38 -2.61 2.64
CA LEU A 318 8.18 -3.42 3.55
C LEU A 318 8.28 -4.88 3.11
N LEU A 319 9.41 -5.53 3.45
CA LEU A 319 9.74 -6.89 3.05
C LEU A 319 10.21 -7.70 4.27
N GLY A 320 9.96 -9.01 4.28
CA GLY A 320 10.46 -9.93 5.28
C GLY A 320 10.12 -9.49 6.72
N GLU A 321 11.12 -9.54 7.57
CA GLU A 321 11.00 -9.20 8.99
C GLU A 321 10.68 -7.72 9.24
N THR A 322 10.84 -6.84 8.24
CA THR A 322 10.57 -5.41 8.39
C THR A 322 9.10 -5.03 8.31
N HIS A 323 8.19 -5.94 7.93
CA HIS A 323 6.74 -5.68 7.90
C HIS A 323 6.19 -5.13 9.23
N VAL A 324 6.82 -5.43 10.35
CA VAL A 324 6.42 -4.92 11.67
C VAL A 324 6.57 -3.39 11.80
N ARG A 325 7.37 -2.76 10.94
CA ARG A 325 7.65 -1.33 10.96
C ARG A 325 6.63 -0.48 10.19
N GLN A 326 5.55 -1.08 9.68
CA GLN A 326 4.54 -0.45 8.81
C GLN A 326 4.03 0.91 9.35
N SER A 327 3.78 1.00 10.64
CA SER A 327 3.26 2.22 11.25
C SER A 327 4.32 3.32 11.46
N GLU A 328 5.61 3.02 11.34
CA GLU A 328 6.68 4.02 11.51
C GLU A 328 6.65 5.10 10.41
N GLU A 329 6.07 4.80 9.24
CA GLU A 329 5.87 5.76 8.14
C GLU A 329 5.10 7.00 8.60
N PHE A 330 4.16 6.90 9.56
CA PHE A 330 3.46 8.05 10.14
C PHE A 330 4.44 9.03 10.79
N ALA A 331 5.34 8.54 11.63
CA ALA A 331 6.34 9.37 12.30
C ALA A 331 7.36 9.98 11.32
N ILE A 332 7.72 9.23 10.26
CA ILE A 332 8.63 9.73 9.23
C ILE A 332 7.98 10.87 8.47
N ARG A 333 6.74 10.70 7.99
CA ARG A 333 5.99 11.73 7.25
C ARG A 333 5.69 12.96 8.10
N ALA A 334 5.44 12.81 9.40
CA ALA A 334 5.19 13.93 10.32
C ALA A 334 6.35 14.94 10.41
N ARG A 335 7.55 14.55 9.96
CA ARG A 335 8.72 15.45 9.88
C ARG A 335 8.63 16.47 8.73
N ALA A 336 7.76 16.23 7.74
CA ALA A 336 7.65 17.06 6.53
C ALA A 336 6.21 17.50 6.21
N LEU A 337 5.19 16.79 6.71
CA LEU A 337 3.80 17.01 6.34
C LEU A 337 2.91 17.24 7.58
N PRO A 338 1.84 18.03 7.45
CA PRO A 338 0.84 18.20 8.50
C PRO A 338 0.07 16.90 8.79
N SER A 339 -0.34 16.69 10.05
CA SER A 339 -1.10 15.52 10.49
C SER A 339 -2.35 15.25 9.65
N ALA A 340 -3.13 16.28 9.32
CA ALA A 340 -4.35 16.14 8.52
C ALA A 340 -4.08 15.60 7.10
N GLU A 341 -2.98 16.03 6.46
CA GLU A 341 -2.59 15.56 5.12
C GLU A 341 -2.14 14.09 5.18
N ILE A 342 -1.40 13.69 6.23
CA ILE A 342 -0.96 12.31 6.43
C ILE A 342 -2.16 11.39 6.73
N LEU A 343 -3.10 11.87 7.56
CA LEU A 343 -4.32 11.12 7.86
C LEU A 343 -5.17 10.94 6.60
N ALA A 344 -5.34 11.99 5.79
CA ALA A 344 -6.01 11.88 4.49
C ALA A 344 -5.32 10.88 3.57
N ALA A 345 -3.99 10.90 3.51
CA ALA A 345 -3.20 9.97 2.70
C ALA A 345 -3.45 8.50 3.07
N ALA A 346 -3.66 8.19 4.36
CA ALA A 346 -3.92 6.84 4.87
C ALA A 346 -5.42 6.49 4.98
N THR A 347 -6.32 7.39 4.59
CA THR A 347 -7.77 7.20 4.67
C THR A 347 -8.46 7.57 3.35
N THR A 348 -8.90 8.81 3.18
CA THR A 348 -9.73 9.24 2.04
C THR A 348 -9.00 9.20 0.70
N VAL A 349 -7.76 9.68 0.63
CA VAL A 349 -6.95 9.63 -0.61
C VAL A 349 -6.63 8.19 -1.00
N ALA A 350 -6.24 7.37 -0.02
CA ALA A 350 -5.99 5.95 -0.26
C ALA A 350 -7.27 5.21 -0.70
N ALA A 351 -8.43 5.53 -0.08
CA ALA A 351 -9.72 4.97 -0.48
C ALA A 351 -10.07 5.29 -1.94
N GLU A 352 -9.79 6.52 -2.39
CA GLU A 352 -9.98 6.92 -3.79
C GLU A 352 -9.06 6.13 -4.72
N LEU A 353 -7.77 6.03 -4.39
CA LEU A 353 -6.78 5.31 -5.21
C LEU A 353 -7.13 3.82 -5.37
N VAL A 354 -7.70 3.18 -4.35
CA VAL A 354 -8.13 1.78 -4.43
C VAL A 354 -9.55 1.59 -4.98
N GLY A 355 -10.20 2.65 -5.49
CA GLY A 355 -11.52 2.59 -6.10
C GLY A 355 -12.68 2.43 -5.09
N MET A 356 -12.47 2.82 -3.83
CA MET A 356 -13.44 2.65 -2.75
C MET A 356 -13.82 3.98 -2.06
N ALA A 357 -13.73 5.10 -2.78
CA ALA A 357 -14.12 6.42 -2.28
C ALA A 357 -15.52 6.41 -1.66
N GLY A 358 -15.66 6.97 -0.46
CA GLY A 358 -16.92 7.00 0.29
C GLY A 358 -17.39 5.64 0.85
N LYS A 359 -16.69 4.54 0.55
CA LYS A 359 -16.96 3.20 1.10
C LYS A 359 -16.06 2.86 2.27
N ILE A 360 -14.81 3.31 2.24
CA ILE A 360 -13.82 3.18 3.31
C ILE A 360 -13.13 4.53 3.54
N GLY A 361 -12.37 4.64 4.62
CA GLY A 361 -11.62 5.86 4.95
C GLY A 361 -12.48 7.02 5.47
N VAL A 362 -13.76 6.77 5.73
CA VAL A 362 -14.74 7.74 6.26
C VAL A 362 -15.67 7.09 7.29
N ILE A 363 -16.21 7.90 8.20
CA ILE A 363 -17.27 7.50 9.14
C ILE A 363 -18.57 8.19 8.73
N ALA A 364 -19.31 7.56 7.83
CA ALA A 364 -20.56 8.07 7.30
C ALA A 364 -21.58 6.95 7.08
N PRO A 365 -22.89 7.24 7.13
CA PRO A 365 -23.91 6.24 6.79
C PRO A 365 -23.69 5.67 5.37
N GLY A 366 -23.72 4.34 5.26
CA GLY A 366 -23.47 3.60 4.02
C GLY A 366 -22.01 3.24 3.76
N ALA A 367 -21.04 3.73 4.54
CA ALA A 367 -19.67 3.28 4.52
C ALA A 367 -19.50 1.90 5.19
N LEU A 368 -18.49 1.16 4.79
CA LEU A 368 -18.14 -0.10 5.44
C LEU A 368 -17.60 0.17 6.85
N ALA A 369 -17.93 -0.71 7.78
CA ALA A 369 -17.51 -0.58 9.17
C ALA A 369 -16.06 -1.11 9.35
N ASP A 370 -15.13 -0.37 8.79
CA ASP A 370 -13.70 -0.48 9.01
C ASP A 370 -13.29 0.67 9.95
N LEU A 371 -13.12 0.39 11.24
CA LEU A 371 -13.02 1.40 12.29
C LEU A 371 -11.88 1.09 13.27
N LEU A 372 -11.26 2.13 13.80
CA LEU A 372 -10.26 2.05 14.85
C LEU A 372 -10.69 2.87 16.07
N VAL A 373 -10.40 2.34 17.26
CA VAL A 373 -10.38 3.15 18.49
C VAL A 373 -8.92 3.39 18.87
N VAL A 374 -8.57 4.65 19.09
CA VAL A 374 -7.19 5.07 19.34
C VAL A 374 -7.12 5.94 20.59
N ASP A 375 -6.08 5.76 21.42
CA ASP A 375 -5.73 6.71 22.46
C ASP A 375 -4.92 7.87 21.83
N GLY A 376 -5.35 9.11 22.06
CA GLY A 376 -4.80 10.32 21.45
C GLY A 376 -5.60 10.83 20.25
N ASP A 377 -5.22 11.98 19.73
CA ASP A 377 -5.85 12.64 18.58
C ASP A 377 -4.86 12.68 17.38
N PRO A 378 -5.07 11.86 16.32
CA PRO A 378 -4.18 11.83 15.17
C PRO A 378 -4.23 13.10 14.31
N LEU A 379 -5.20 14.01 14.49
CA LEU A 379 -5.18 15.32 13.85
C LEU A 379 -4.22 16.29 14.55
N GLU A 380 -4.07 16.18 15.87
CA GLU A 380 -3.11 16.96 16.64
C GLU A 380 -1.69 16.42 16.45
N ASP A 381 -1.54 15.08 16.58
CA ASP A 381 -0.26 14.39 16.40
C ASP A 381 -0.48 13.03 15.72
N VAL A 382 -0.26 12.98 14.42
CA VAL A 382 -0.40 11.73 13.66
C VAL A 382 0.62 10.66 14.08
N ALA A 383 1.71 11.03 14.75
CA ALA A 383 2.72 10.09 15.22
C ALA A 383 2.19 9.15 16.32
N VAL A 384 1.02 9.43 16.93
CA VAL A 384 0.34 8.47 17.82
C VAL A 384 0.05 7.15 17.10
N LEU A 385 -0.19 7.18 15.78
CA LEU A 385 -0.41 5.99 14.97
C LEU A 385 0.86 5.18 14.68
N ALA A 386 2.06 5.75 14.93
CA ALA A 386 3.33 5.03 14.79
C ALA A 386 3.55 3.98 15.90
N PHE A 387 2.75 4.00 16.95
CA PHE A 387 2.86 3.10 18.09
C PHE A 387 1.57 2.29 18.31
N PRO A 388 1.20 1.41 17.36
CA PRO A 388 -0.10 0.72 17.37
C PRO A 388 -0.30 -0.18 18.60
N ASP A 389 0.76 -0.80 19.12
CA ASP A 389 0.68 -1.65 20.32
C ASP A 389 0.28 -0.88 21.58
N ARG A 390 0.54 0.42 21.62
CA ARG A 390 0.20 1.30 22.74
C ARG A 390 -1.11 2.03 22.55
N ASN A 391 -1.38 2.48 21.33
CA ASN A 391 -2.41 3.48 21.06
C ASN A 391 -3.63 2.93 20.33
N VAL A 392 -3.52 1.84 19.54
CA VAL A 392 -4.68 1.21 18.91
C VAL A 392 -5.34 0.27 19.91
N ARG A 393 -6.55 0.61 20.34
CA ARG A 393 -7.32 -0.11 21.37
C ARG A 393 -8.37 -1.05 20.81
N LEU A 394 -8.88 -0.75 19.62
CA LEU A 394 -9.82 -1.63 18.92
C LEU A 394 -9.59 -1.53 17.43
N VAL A 395 -9.67 -2.67 16.78
CA VAL A 395 -9.71 -2.78 15.32
C VAL A 395 -10.99 -3.50 14.93
N MET A 396 -11.85 -2.83 14.18
CA MET A 396 -13.02 -3.41 13.52
C MET A 396 -12.75 -3.42 12.01
N ALA A 397 -12.91 -4.56 11.39
CA ALA A 397 -12.81 -4.72 9.93
C ALA A 397 -14.06 -5.45 9.43
N ARG A 398 -14.70 -4.92 8.39
CA ARG A 398 -15.93 -5.49 7.83
C ARG A 398 -17.06 -5.67 8.87
N GLY A 399 -17.08 -4.79 9.90
CA GLY A 399 -18.06 -4.83 10.99
C GLY A 399 -17.80 -5.86 12.09
N GLU A 400 -16.70 -6.62 12.00
CA GLU A 400 -16.27 -7.57 13.01
C GLU A 400 -15.12 -7.01 13.84
N ILE A 401 -15.23 -7.09 15.16
CA ILE A 401 -14.16 -6.70 16.09
C ILE A 401 -13.07 -7.77 16.03
N HIS A 402 -11.92 -7.38 15.51
CA HIS A 402 -10.78 -8.25 15.30
C HIS A 402 -9.79 -8.22 16.45
N ARG A 403 -9.62 -7.04 17.07
CA ARG A 403 -8.84 -6.79 18.28
C ARG A 403 -9.59 -5.82 19.18
N SER A 404 -9.56 -6.05 20.49
CA SER A 404 -10.09 -5.11 21.49
C SER A 404 -9.29 -5.19 22.78
N ASP A 405 -8.72 -4.04 23.17
CA ASP A 405 -7.97 -3.79 24.41
C ASP A 405 -8.62 -2.61 25.19
N LEU A 406 -9.96 -2.49 25.13
CA LEU A 406 -10.77 -1.43 25.77
C LEU A 406 -11.04 -1.72 27.24
#